data_53dc58afa84f895a98c92b886775b528
#
_entry.id   53dc58afa84f895a98c92b886775b528
#
_cell.length_a   1.000
_cell.length_b   1.000
_cell.length_c   1.000
_cell.angle_alpha   90.00
_cell.angle_beta   90.00
_cell.angle_gamma   90.00
#
_symmetry.space_group_name_H-M   'P 1'
#
loop_
_entity.id
_entity.type
_entity.pdbx_description
1 polymer ?
#
loop_
_entity_poly.entity_id
_entity_poly.type
_entity_poly.pdbx_seq_one_letter_code
_entity_poly.pdbx_strand_id
1 'polypeptide(L)'
;MASYQRLGALTTLWSPGRGESLAVVRIAFGAIGLLSAVRLVARGWVDTLLVAPAVHLRYPGLEWVPVPPERGIHLLVGVVAVSALGVMVGCWYRVAIVSFWFAFTWLELIEATVYLNHYWFMTLAGALMVFLPMASTWSVDARRH
;
A
#
# COMPACT_ATOMS: atom_id res chain seq x y z
N MET A 1 -27.20 -28.46 -23.84
CA MET A 1 -25.81 -28.82 -23.46
C MET A 1 -24.89 -27.58 -23.29
N ALA A 2 -25.05 -26.49 -24.03
CA ALA A 2 -24.20 -25.29 -23.93
C ALA A 2 -24.32 -24.52 -22.58
N SER A 3 -25.42 -24.62 -21.84
CA SER A 3 -25.66 -23.92 -20.61
C SER A 3 -24.86 -24.49 -19.42
N TYR A 4 -24.59 -25.78 -19.41
CA TYR A 4 -23.81 -26.45 -18.34
C TYR A 4 -22.31 -26.15 -18.45
N GLN A 5 -21.79 -25.91 -19.64
CA GLN A 5 -20.37 -25.53 -19.82
C GLN A 5 -20.07 -24.11 -19.33
N ARG A 6 -21.03 -23.19 -19.39
CA ARG A 6 -20.86 -21.82 -18.86
C ARG A 6 -20.87 -21.75 -17.34
N LEU A 7 -21.63 -22.59 -16.68
CA LEU A 7 -21.63 -22.70 -15.22
C LEU A 7 -20.34 -23.32 -14.68
N GLY A 8 -19.76 -24.29 -15.40
CA GLY A 8 -18.44 -24.85 -15.07
C GLY A 8 -17.31 -23.83 -15.17
N ALA A 9 -17.37 -22.91 -16.15
CA ALA A 9 -16.39 -21.83 -16.27
C ALA A 9 -16.47 -20.79 -15.16
N LEU A 10 -17.65 -20.54 -14.60
CA LEU A 10 -17.82 -19.64 -13.45
C LEU A 10 -17.38 -20.28 -12.13
N THR A 11 -17.52 -21.60 -11.97
CA THR A 11 -17.04 -22.31 -10.77
C THR A 11 -15.52 -22.48 -10.75
N THR A 12 -14.86 -22.60 -11.91
CA THR A 12 -13.39 -22.53 -12.00
C THR A 12 -12.83 -21.15 -11.65
N LEU A 13 -13.64 -20.12 -11.76
CA LEU A 13 -13.25 -18.79 -11.27
C LEU A 13 -13.16 -18.71 -9.73
N TRP A 14 -13.70 -19.64 -8.99
CA TRP A 14 -13.69 -19.75 -7.51
C TRP A 14 -12.83 -20.92 -7.01
N SER A 15 -11.95 -21.46 -7.83
CA SER A 15 -11.08 -22.58 -7.46
C SER A 15 -10.00 -22.16 -6.44
N PRO A 16 -9.49 -23.11 -5.60
CA PRO A 16 -8.51 -22.84 -4.52
C PRO A 16 -7.24 -22.12 -4.95
N GLY A 17 -6.84 -22.18 -6.23
CA GLY A 17 -5.64 -21.51 -6.74
C GLY A 17 -5.70 -19.98 -6.78
N ARG A 18 -6.85 -19.34 -6.48
CA ARG A 18 -6.97 -17.88 -6.44
C ARG A 18 -6.45 -17.26 -5.17
N GLY A 19 -6.56 -17.94 -4.05
CA GLY A 19 -6.02 -17.47 -2.78
C GLY A 19 -4.50 -17.30 -2.84
N GLU A 20 -3.81 -18.19 -3.55
CA GLU A 20 -2.36 -18.14 -3.73
C GLU A 20 -1.94 -16.95 -4.59
N SER A 21 -2.64 -16.67 -5.68
CA SER A 21 -2.37 -15.50 -6.53
C SER A 21 -2.56 -14.18 -5.75
N LEU A 22 -3.61 -14.08 -4.95
CA LEU A 22 -3.84 -12.93 -4.09
C LEU A 22 -2.75 -12.79 -3.02
N ALA A 23 -2.28 -13.90 -2.46
CA ALA A 23 -1.19 -13.89 -1.49
C ALA A 23 0.13 -13.42 -2.12
N VAL A 24 0.45 -13.84 -3.34
CA VAL A 24 1.64 -13.38 -4.08
C VAL A 24 1.56 -11.87 -4.34
N VAL A 25 0.42 -11.37 -4.82
CA VAL A 25 0.22 -9.93 -5.06
C VAL A 25 0.38 -9.14 -3.75
N ARG A 26 -0.19 -9.60 -2.65
CA ARG A 26 -0.05 -9.00 -1.33
C ARG A 26 1.40 -8.92 -0.87
N ILE A 27 2.13 -10.04 -0.98
CA ILE A 27 3.54 -10.12 -0.57
C ILE A 27 4.38 -9.17 -1.44
N ALA A 28 4.18 -9.18 -2.76
CA ALA A 28 4.90 -8.30 -3.68
C ALA A 28 4.61 -6.82 -3.39
N PHE A 29 3.34 -6.47 -3.17
CA PHE A 29 2.92 -5.10 -2.84
C PHE A 29 3.57 -4.62 -1.53
N GLY A 30 3.50 -5.43 -0.46
CA GLY A 30 4.12 -5.11 0.82
C GLY A 30 5.65 -5.00 0.73
N ALA A 31 6.29 -5.89 -0.03
CA ALA A 31 7.74 -5.85 -0.26
C ALA A 31 8.18 -4.57 -1.00
N ILE A 32 7.45 -4.18 -2.05
CA ILE A 32 7.71 -2.94 -2.80
C ILE A 32 7.51 -1.71 -1.90
N GLY A 33 6.43 -1.66 -1.12
CA GLY A 33 6.17 -0.58 -0.18
C GLY A 33 7.25 -0.45 0.89
N LEU A 34 7.67 -1.58 1.48
CA LEU A 34 8.74 -1.62 2.48
C LEU A 34 10.08 -1.18 1.88
N LEU A 35 10.44 -1.71 0.71
CA LEU A 35 11.68 -1.34 0.02
C LEU A 35 11.70 0.16 -0.34
N SER A 36 10.57 0.71 -0.76
CA SER A 36 10.43 2.15 -1.04
C SER A 36 10.67 3.00 0.20
N ALA A 37 10.07 2.62 1.34
CA ALA A 37 10.27 3.32 2.61
C ALA A 37 11.73 3.23 3.10
N VAL A 38 12.33 2.03 3.06
CA VAL A 38 13.74 1.82 3.43
C VAL A 38 14.67 2.63 2.54
N ARG A 39 14.43 2.63 1.23
CA ARG A 39 15.23 3.42 0.27
C ARG A 39 15.11 4.92 0.54
N LEU A 40 13.91 5.40 0.86
CA LEU A 40 13.66 6.81 1.17
C LEU A 40 14.51 7.26 2.38
N VAL A 41 14.53 6.45 3.44
CA VAL A 41 15.33 6.70 4.65
C VAL A 41 16.83 6.55 4.36
N ALA A 42 17.25 5.44 3.76
CA ALA A 42 18.65 5.12 3.53
C ALA A 42 19.38 6.15 2.64
N ARG A 43 18.66 6.84 1.76
CA ARG A 43 19.19 7.88 0.89
C ARG A 43 19.10 9.30 1.47
N GLY A 44 18.57 9.44 2.68
CA GLY A 44 18.32 10.76 3.29
C GLY A 44 17.27 11.58 2.53
N TRP A 45 16.45 10.94 1.71
CA TRP A 45 15.45 11.63 0.90
C TRP A 45 14.27 12.13 1.72
N VAL A 46 14.02 11.59 2.89
CA VAL A 46 13.02 12.13 3.83
C VAL A 46 13.38 13.58 4.16
N ASP A 47 14.64 13.82 4.54
CA ASP A 47 15.10 15.14 4.93
C ASP A 47 15.22 16.08 3.73
N THR A 48 15.82 15.63 2.63
CA THR A 48 16.11 16.48 1.46
C THR A 48 14.88 16.78 0.61
N LEU A 49 13.91 15.87 0.51
CA LEU A 49 12.76 16.03 -0.39
C LEU A 49 11.47 16.42 0.35
N LEU A 50 11.31 16.02 1.61
CA LEU A 50 10.06 16.22 2.34
C LEU A 50 10.18 17.21 3.50
N VAL A 51 11.36 17.36 4.11
CA VAL A 51 11.57 18.25 5.26
C VAL A 51 12.24 19.55 4.86
N ALA A 52 13.30 19.51 4.06
CA ALA A 52 14.10 20.69 3.71
C ALA A 52 13.39 21.75 2.85
N PRO A 53 12.40 21.42 1.98
CA PRO A 53 11.75 22.45 1.18
C PRO A 53 11.04 23.49 2.06
N ALA A 54 11.41 24.77 1.88
CA ALA A 54 10.74 25.89 2.58
C ALA A 54 9.31 26.13 2.10
N VAL A 55 9.00 25.69 0.88
CA VAL A 55 7.67 25.75 0.26
C VAL A 55 7.36 24.41 -0.37
N HIS A 56 6.30 23.77 0.08
CA HIS A 56 5.79 22.54 -0.52
C HIS A 56 4.82 22.87 -1.65
N LEU A 57 5.10 22.35 -2.85
CA LEU A 57 4.19 22.46 -3.99
C LEU A 57 3.09 21.42 -3.84
N ARG A 58 1.88 21.91 -3.55
CA ARG A 58 0.69 21.09 -3.34
C ARG A 58 -0.07 20.85 -4.63
N TYR A 59 -0.86 19.81 -4.67
CA TYR A 59 -1.76 19.56 -5.80
C TYR A 59 -2.90 20.58 -5.82
N PRO A 60 -3.26 21.12 -7.00
CA PRO A 60 -4.42 22.01 -7.14
C PRO A 60 -5.70 21.36 -6.58
N GLY A 61 -6.40 22.06 -5.69
CA GLY A 61 -7.60 21.56 -5.01
C GLY A 61 -7.35 20.74 -3.74
N LEU A 62 -6.09 20.47 -3.39
CA LEU A 62 -5.68 19.73 -2.18
C LEU A 62 -4.79 20.56 -1.26
N GLU A 63 -4.85 21.88 -1.38
CA GLU A 63 -4.07 22.82 -0.57
C GLU A 63 -4.41 22.76 0.92
N TRP A 64 -5.57 22.22 1.25
CA TRP A 64 -6.03 22.00 2.62
C TRP A 64 -5.30 20.85 3.36
N VAL A 65 -4.58 19.97 2.64
CA VAL A 65 -3.81 18.88 3.26
C VAL A 65 -2.67 19.49 4.08
N PRO A 66 -2.61 19.26 5.41
CA PRO A 66 -1.56 19.83 6.24
C PRO A 66 -0.24 19.13 5.99
N VAL A 67 0.84 19.91 5.94
CA VAL A 67 2.21 19.39 6.00
C VAL A 67 2.58 19.18 7.46
N PRO A 68 2.82 17.95 7.91
CA PRO A 68 3.24 17.71 9.28
C PRO A 68 4.63 18.33 9.56
N PRO A 69 4.95 18.61 10.83
CA PRO A 69 6.31 18.97 11.20
C PRO A 69 7.27 17.81 10.90
N GLU A 70 8.58 18.09 10.89
CA GLU A 70 9.64 17.11 10.60
C GLU A 70 9.42 15.75 11.27
N ARG A 71 9.17 15.75 12.59
CA ARG A 71 8.88 14.51 13.35
C ARG A 71 7.65 13.77 12.84
N GLY A 72 6.64 14.51 12.38
CA GLY A 72 5.42 13.93 11.81
C GLY A 72 5.68 13.25 10.48
N ILE A 73 6.53 13.83 9.62
CA ILE A 73 6.94 13.23 8.35
C ILE A 73 7.72 11.92 8.59
N HIS A 74 8.68 11.92 9.51
CA HIS A 74 9.42 10.70 9.88
C HIS A 74 8.50 9.63 10.47
N LEU A 75 7.52 10.03 11.29
CA LEU A 75 6.51 9.11 11.83
C LEU A 75 5.67 8.48 10.71
N LEU A 76 5.22 9.26 9.72
CA LEU A 76 4.47 8.75 8.57
C LEU A 76 5.29 7.74 7.77
N VAL A 77 6.57 8.02 7.51
CA VAL A 77 7.47 7.07 6.83
C VAL A 77 7.62 5.78 7.65
N GLY A 78 7.75 5.90 8.97
CA GLY A 78 7.78 4.74 9.87
C GLY A 78 6.48 3.92 9.82
N VAL A 79 5.32 4.58 9.80
CA VAL A 79 4.01 3.93 9.64
C VAL A 79 3.93 3.21 8.30
N VAL A 80 4.39 3.82 7.20
CA VAL A 80 4.45 3.16 5.87
C VAL A 80 5.31 1.91 5.94
N ALA A 81 6.50 1.96 6.53
CA ALA A 81 7.40 0.80 6.63
C ALA A 81 6.79 -0.35 7.45
N VAL A 82 6.29 -0.05 8.64
CA VAL A 82 5.70 -1.07 9.55
C VAL A 82 4.43 -1.66 8.94
N SER A 83 3.56 -0.84 8.37
CA SER A 83 2.33 -1.31 7.73
C SER A 83 2.60 -2.10 6.45
N ALA A 84 3.59 -1.70 5.64
CA ALA A 84 4.02 -2.48 4.48
C ALA A 84 4.52 -3.89 4.88
N LEU A 85 5.28 -3.99 5.97
CA LEU A 85 5.69 -5.27 6.54
C LEU A 85 4.46 -6.08 7.00
N GLY A 86 3.52 -5.45 7.70
CA GLY A 86 2.26 -6.07 8.11
C GLY A 86 1.45 -6.62 6.94
N VAL A 87 1.35 -5.86 5.85
CA VAL A 87 0.72 -6.30 4.60
C VAL A 87 1.47 -7.48 4.00
N MET A 88 2.80 -7.41 3.90
CA MET A 88 3.65 -8.45 3.32
C MET A 88 3.45 -9.80 4.03
N VAL A 89 3.52 -9.81 5.36
CA VAL A 89 3.36 -11.05 6.16
C VAL A 89 1.89 -11.43 6.40
N GLY A 90 0.96 -10.52 6.14
CA GLY A 90 -0.48 -10.69 6.39
C GLY A 90 -0.81 -10.78 7.87
N CYS A 91 -0.20 -9.93 8.68
CA CYS A 91 -0.49 -9.79 10.11
C CYS A 91 -1.38 -8.56 10.32
N TRP A 92 -2.56 -8.77 10.91
CA TRP A 92 -3.59 -7.74 11.05
C TRP A 92 -3.83 -7.00 9.73
N TYR A 93 -3.97 -7.80 8.66
CA TYR A 93 -3.95 -7.33 7.29
C TYR A 93 -4.83 -6.11 7.04
N ARG A 94 -6.07 -6.11 7.55
CA ARG A 94 -7.01 -5.00 7.35
C ARG A 94 -6.50 -3.69 7.94
N VAL A 95 -5.96 -3.74 9.14
CA VAL A 95 -5.37 -2.57 9.80
C VAL A 95 -4.11 -2.13 9.07
N ALA A 96 -3.25 -3.08 8.72
CA ALA A 96 -1.99 -2.80 8.01
C ALA A 96 -2.23 -2.14 6.65
N ILE A 97 -3.15 -2.65 5.82
CA ILE A 97 -3.40 -2.09 4.49
C ILE A 97 -4.05 -0.70 4.55
N VAL A 98 -4.97 -0.46 5.48
CA VAL A 98 -5.59 0.85 5.68
C VAL A 98 -4.56 1.86 6.17
N SER A 99 -3.73 1.49 7.14
CA SER A 99 -2.66 2.35 7.67
C SER A 99 -1.63 2.68 6.60
N PHE A 100 -1.22 1.67 5.79
CA PHE A 100 -0.33 1.86 4.66
C PHE A 100 -0.92 2.84 3.66
N TRP A 101 -2.14 2.59 3.20
CA TRP A 101 -2.81 3.42 2.21
C TRP A 101 -2.93 4.86 2.66
N PHE A 102 -3.37 5.09 3.89
CA PHE A 102 -3.54 6.42 4.44
C PHE A 102 -2.20 7.17 4.57
N ALA A 103 -1.20 6.56 5.21
CA ALA A 103 0.10 7.18 5.44
C ALA A 103 0.87 7.42 4.12
N PHE A 104 0.82 6.45 3.21
CA PHE A 104 1.48 6.56 1.91
C PHE A 104 0.85 7.65 1.04
N THR A 105 -0.49 7.68 0.94
CA THR A 105 -1.22 8.73 0.23
C THR A 105 -0.93 10.11 0.81
N TRP A 106 -0.89 10.22 2.14
CA TRP A 106 -0.56 11.49 2.79
C TRP A 106 0.84 11.98 2.40
N LEU A 107 1.84 11.11 2.43
CA LEU A 107 3.21 11.46 1.99
C LEU A 107 3.25 11.93 0.53
N GLU A 108 2.48 11.30 -0.37
CA GLU A 108 2.37 11.73 -1.77
C GLU A 108 1.74 13.13 -1.91
N LEU A 109 0.77 13.45 -1.08
CA LEU A 109 0.04 14.71 -1.16
C LEU A 109 0.83 15.90 -0.58
N ILE A 110 1.87 15.65 0.22
CA ILE A 110 2.69 16.72 0.80
C ILE A 110 3.48 17.47 -0.27
N GLU A 111 4.04 16.76 -1.26
CA GLU A 111 4.98 17.33 -2.22
C GLU A 111 4.73 16.81 -3.65
N ALA A 112 4.11 17.67 -4.46
CA ALA A 112 3.78 17.33 -5.85
C ALA A 112 5.00 17.24 -6.78
N THR A 113 6.16 17.80 -6.40
CA THR A 113 7.38 17.76 -7.22
C THR A 113 8.05 16.38 -7.22
N VAL A 114 7.76 15.55 -6.23
CA VAL A 114 8.28 14.18 -6.11
C VAL A 114 7.36 13.16 -6.80
N TYR A 115 6.44 13.65 -7.64
CA TYR A 115 5.48 12.82 -8.36
C TYR A 115 6.16 11.75 -9.20
N LEU A 116 5.77 10.49 -8.98
CA LEU A 116 6.14 9.34 -9.78
C LEU A 116 4.90 8.50 -10.08
N ASN A 117 4.67 8.16 -11.34
CA ASN A 117 3.49 7.39 -11.78
C ASN A 117 3.26 6.10 -10.98
N HIS A 118 4.34 5.43 -10.56
CA HIS A 118 4.23 4.20 -9.79
C HIS A 118 3.75 4.42 -8.33
N TYR A 119 3.90 5.61 -7.78
CA TYR A 119 3.35 5.95 -6.47
C TYR A 119 1.83 6.06 -6.52
N TRP A 120 1.28 6.72 -7.53
CA TRP A 120 -0.16 6.72 -7.77
C TRP A 120 -0.73 5.32 -7.97
N PHE A 121 0.02 4.47 -8.70
CA PHE A 121 -0.36 3.07 -8.83
C PHE A 121 -0.42 2.38 -7.46
N MET A 122 0.56 2.60 -6.57
CA MET A 122 0.57 2.04 -5.21
C MET A 122 -0.61 2.54 -4.38
N THR A 123 -0.95 3.82 -4.48
CA THR A 123 -2.12 4.40 -3.81
C THR A 123 -3.43 3.77 -4.29
N LEU A 124 -3.64 3.67 -5.59
CA LEU A 124 -4.85 3.06 -6.16
C LEU A 124 -4.92 1.56 -5.88
N ALA A 125 -3.82 0.84 -6.04
CA ALA A 125 -3.74 -0.58 -5.72
C ALA A 125 -3.98 -0.82 -4.22
N GLY A 126 -3.42 0.00 -3.34
CA GLY A 126 -3.65 -0.04 -1.90
C GLY A 126 -5.12 0.17 -1.55
N ALA A 127 -5.78 1.16 -2.16
CA ALA A 127 -7.21 1.40 -1.99
C ALA A 127 -8.05 0.17 -2.40
N LEU A 128 -7.74 -0.44 -3.54
CA LEU A 128 -8.41 -1.66 -4.01
C LEU A 128 -8.19 -2.82 -3.03
N MET A 129 -6.96 -3.00 -2.55
CA MET A 129 -6.58 -4.07 -1.63
C MET A 129 -7.29 -3.97 -0.27
N VAL A 130 -7.74 -2.78 0.15
CA VAL A 130 -8.57 -2.62 1.36
C VAL A 130 -9.85 -3.45 1.27
N PHE A 131 -10.44 -3.59 0.10
CA PHE A 131 -11.71 -4.32 -0.09
C PHE A 131 -11.51 -5.81 -0.37
N LEU A 132 -10.31 -6.23 -0.75
CA LEU A 132 -10.03 -7.62 -1.14
C LEU A 132 -9.58 -8.48 0.06
N PRO A 133 -10.02 -9.75 0.14
CA PRO A 133 -9.64 -10.69 1.21
C PRO A 133 -8.26 -11.32 0.93
N MET A 134 -7.21 -10.50 0.85
CA MET A 134 -5.87 -10.95 0.44
C MET A 134 -5.11 -11.74 1.51
N ALA A 135 -5.60 -11.80 2.75
CA ALA A 135 -5.01 -12.55 3.86
C ALA A 135 -5.60 -13.96 4.03
N SER A 136 -6.38 -14.45 3.07
CA SER A 136 -7.03 -15.76 3.13
C SER A 136 -6.06 -16.93 3.06
N THR A 137 -4.88 -16.73 2.44
CA THR A 137 -3.84 -17.75 2.27
C THR A 137 -2.45 -17.16 2.52
N TRP A 138 -1.50 -18.01 2.93
CA TRP A 138 -0.09 -17.67 3.17
C TRP A 138 0.10 -16.42 4.06
N SER A 139 -0.73 -16.26 5.09
CA SER A 139 -0.68 -15.14 6.01
C SER A 139 -0.60 -15.59 7.46
N VAL A 140 -0.12 -14.70 8.34
CA VAL A 140 -0.18 -14.92 9.78
C VAL A 140 -1.63 -15.00 10.25
N ASP A 141 -2.51 -14.19 9.66
CA ASP A 141 -3.93 -14.17 9.99
C ASP A 141 -4.63 -15.48 9.61
N ALA A 142 -4.27 -16.09 8.45
CA ALA A 142 -4.80 -17.38 8.03
C ALA A 142 -4.39 -18.56 8.93
N ARG A 143 -3.29 -18.40 9.69
CA ARG A 143 -2.82 -19.44 10.65
C ARG A 143 -3.47 -19.33 12.02
N ARG A 144 -4.16 -18.21 12.29
CA ARG A 144 -4.81 -17.95 13.58
C ARG A 144 -6.27 -18.37 13.60
N HIS A 145 -6.84 -18.68 12.43
CA HIS A 145 -8.20 -19.22 12.25
C HIS A 145 -8.14 -20.67 11.78
#